data_132a2949bd486c4f036fccc34bcc5bf4
#
_entry.id   132a2949bd486c4f036fccc34bcc5bf4
#
_cell.length_a   1.000
_cell.length_b   1.000
_cell.length_c   1.000
_cell.angle_alpha   90.00
_cell.angle_beta   90.00
_cell.angle_gamma   90.00
#
_symmetry.space_group_name_H-M   'P 1'
#
loop_
_entity.id
_entity.type
_entity.pdbx_description
1 polymer ?
#
loop_
_entity_poly.entity_id
_entity_poly.type
_entity_poly.pdbx_seq_one_letter_code
_entity_poly.pdbx_strand_id
1 'polypeptide(L)'
;MKNQIILALCTLFVLSSCDFKKEESKTEAKEEVQSTTVITTGLLNANLASEASLLEVGLSQEIVTQIISERPFLAIEAFVEVLGDSTDLEAVFAKVFVPLNINETAEETFKLIPGVGDRMAHEFEEYKPYVNLNQFRKEIGKYVDEQEVARLEQYIFVPVELNTAQEEDIKNLPGVGSKMTHEFLEYRPYENMAQFNKEIGKYVDEAELSRLARFVYLK
;
A
#
# COMPACT_ATOMS: atom_id res chain seq x y z
N MET A 1 0.15 66.51 26.59
CA MET A 1 -0.05 67.69 25.75
C MET A 1 -0.58 67.23 24.40
N LYS A 2 -1.80 67.61 24.21
CA LYS A 2 -2.44 68.12 22.98
C LYS A 2 -2.53 67.11 21.80
N ASN A 3 -3.70 66.58 21.55
CA ASN A 3 -4.79 67.21 20.72
C ASN A 3 -4.61 66.84 19.25
N GLN A 4 -5.49 66.46 18.44
CA GLN A 4 -6.99 66.49 18.28
C GLN A 4 -7.24 65.81 16.91
N ILE A 5 -8.24 64.96 16.71
CA ILE A 5 -9.61 65.20 16.25
C ILE A 5 -9.72 65.57 14.75
N ILE A 6 -10.65 64.92 14.12
CA ILE A 6 -11.65 65.35 13.11
C ILE A 6 -11.65 64.42 11.89
N LEU A 7 -12.67 63.83 11.48
CA LEU A 7 -14.11 63.87 11.33
C LEU A 7 -14.51 63.28 9.96
N ALA A 8 -15.39 62.40 10.02
CA ALA A 8 -16.38 61.90 9.09
C ALA A 8 -16.53 62.57 7.71
N LEU A 9 -16.86 61.74 6.72
CA LEU A 9 -18.01 62.01 5.86
C LEU A 9 -18.58 60.75 5.23
N CYS A 10 -19.84 60.49 5.49
CA CYS A 10 -20.73 59.56 4.80
C CYS A 10 -20.95 60.00 3.36
N THR A 11 -21.03 59.06 2.44
CA THR A 11 -21.95 59.17 1.30
C THR A 11 -22.52 57.80 0.94
N LEU A 12 -23.83 57.69 1.14
CA LEU A 12 -24.73 56.69 0.56
C LEU A 12 -24.76 56.85 -0.97
N PHE A 13 -24.77 55.76 -1.73
CA PHE A 13 -25.49 55.65 -3.00
C PHE A 13 -25.89 54.19 -3.26
N VAL A 14 -27.14 53.92 -3.04
CA VAL A 14 -28.25 53.49 -3.87
C VAL A 14 -28.05 52.27 -4.75
N LEU A 15 -28.93 51.35 -4.47
CA LEU A 15 -29.36 50.11 -5.13
C LEU A 15 -29.41 50.18 -6.67
N SER A 16 -28.90 49.13 -7.31
CA SER A 16 -29.49 48.68 -8.55
C SER A 16 -29.45 47.13 -8.59
N SER A 17 -30.63 46.59 -8.55
CA SER A 17 -31.00 45.21 -8.72
C SER A 17 -30.76 44.80 -10.17
N CYS A 18 -30.01 43.70 -10.41
CA CYS A 18 -30.14 42.92 -11.62
C CYS A 18 -30.01 41.46 -11.27
N ASP A 19 -31.12 40.77 -11.38
CA ASP A 19 -31.23 39.32 -11.44
C ASP A 19 -30.31 38.77 -12.55
N PHE A 20 -29.39 37.89 -12.19
CA PHE A 20 -28.73 37.04 -13.16
C PHE A 20 -28.79 35.60 -12.69
N LYS A 21 -29.59 34.82 -13.38
CA LYS A 21 -29.76 33.40 -13.31
C LYS A 21 -28.40 32.69 -13.26
N LYS A 22 -28.14 31.98 -12.18
CA LYS A 22 -26.96 31.15 -11.98
C LYS A 22 -27.18 29.79 -12.66
N GLU A 23 -26.61 29.60 -13.82
CA GLU A 23 -26.35 28.25 -14.37
C GLU A 23 -25.21 27.64 -13.61
N GLU A 24 -25.50 26.54 -12.93
CA GLU A 24 -24.50 25.70 -12.31
C GLU A 24 -23.73 24.91 -13.39
N SER A 25 -22.56 25.40 -13.74
CA SER A 25 -21.58 24.61 -14.44
C SER A 25 -20.81 23.76 -13.41
N LYS A 26 -21.10 22.46 -13.39
CA LYS A 26 -20.28 21.45 -12.72
C LYS A 26 -18.93 21.36 -13.45
N THR A 27 -17.94 22.04 -12.92
CA THR A 27 -16.56 21.78 -13.27
C THR A 27 -16.03 20.75 -12.30
N GLU A 28 -15.93 19.50 -12.76
CA GLU A 28 -15.20 18.44 -12.07
C GLU A 28 -13.72 18.88 -12.02
N ALA A 29 -13.29 19.29 -10.85
CA ALA A 29 -11.87 19.46 -10.58
C ALA A 29 -11.25 18.05 -10.50
N LYS A 30 -10.55 17.66 -11.56
CA LYS A 30 -9.53 16.60 -11.47
C LYS A 30 -8.49 17.06 -10.47
N GLU A 31 -8.54 16.50 -9.28
CA GLU A 31 -7.45 16.59 -8.32
C GLU A 31 -6.26 15.86 -8.93
N GLU A 32 -5.30 16.62 -9.39
CA GLU A 32 -3.97 16.15 -9.75
C GLU A 32 -3.34 15.58 -8.48
N VAL A 33 -3.20 14.26 -8.42
CA VAL A 33 -2.43 13.58 -7.38
C VAL A 33 -0.99 14.03 -7.55
N GLN A 34 -0.60 15.06 -6.81
CA GLN A 34 0.80 15.42 -6.66
C GLN A 34 1.51 14.24 -6.01
N SER A 35 2.24 13.50 -6.83
CA SER A 35 3.22 12.50 -6.40
C SER A 35 4.28 13.23 -5.58
N THR A 36 4.07 13.28 -4.28
CA THR A 36 5.12 13.70 -3.35
C THR A 36 6.17 12.61 -3.38
N THR A 37 7.33 12.91 -3.96
CA THR A 37 8.50 12.06 -3.96
C THR A 37 8.96 11.91 -2.50
N VAL A 38 8.40 10.94 -1.81
CA VAL A 38 8.94 10.47 -0.53
C VAL A 38 10.14 9.62 -0.90
N ILE A 39 11.35 10.14 -0.66
CA ILE A 39 12.57 9.34 -0.70
C ILE A 39 12.47 8.36 0.47
N THR A 40 11.86 7.23 0.23
CA THR A 40 11.76 6.16 1.20
C THR A 40 13.05 5.36 1.12
N THR A 41 13.91 5.50 2.11
CA THR A 41 15.10 4.65 2.31
C THR A 41 14.70 3.23 2.76
N GLY A 42 13.54 2.74 2.35
CA GLY A 42 12.97 1.45 2.70
C GLY A 42 12.82 0.53 1.48
N LEU A 43 12.50 -0.72 1.76
CA LEU A 43 12.21 -1.72 0.74
C LEU A 43 11.02 -1.25 -0.13
N LEU A 44 11.21 -1.27 -1.46
CA LEU A 44 10.14 -0.96 -2.40
C LEU A 44 9.26 -2.19 -2.64
N ASN A 45 7.95 -1.98 -2.65
CA ASN A 45 7.02 -3.00 -3.11
C ASN A 45 6.97 -3.01 -4.64
N ALA A 46 7.34 -4.12 -5.27
CA ALA A 46 7.38 -4.25 -6.73
C ALA A 46 6.04 -3.91 -7.41
N ASN A 47 4.91 -4.13 -6.74
CA ASN A 47 3.58 -3.80 -7.27
C ASN A 47 3.22 -2.31 -7.21
N LEU A 48 3.88 -1.53 -6.34
CA LEU A 48 3.47 -0.17 -6.00
C LEU A 48 4.52 0.88 -6.34
N ALA A 49 5.79 0.49 -6.46
CA ALA A 49 6.90 1.40 -6.71
C ALA A 49 6.71 2.15 -8.02
N SER A 50 7.04 3.45 -8.03
CA SER A 50 7.03 4.26 -9.26
C SER A 50 8.18 3.84 -10.19
N GLU A 51 8.05 4.13 -11.49
CA GLU A 51 9.13 3.97 -12.46
C GLU A 51 10.43 4.64 -11.99
N ALA A 52 10.32 5.89 -11.53
CA ALA A 52 11.46 6.65 -11.02
C ALA A 52 12.15 5.95 -9.84
N SER A 53 11.38 5.44 -8.86
CA SER A 53 11.93 4.75 -7.70
C SER A 53 12.62 3.43 -8.09
N LEU A 54 12.07 2.69 -9.06
CA LEU A 54 12.68 1.46 -9.57
C LEU A 54 14.00 1.73 -10.30
N LEU A 55 14.10 2.84 -11.05
CA LEU A 55 15.35 3.28 -11.68
C LEU A 55 16.38 3.73 -10.65
N GLU A 56 15.97 4.47 -9.61
CA GLU A 56 16.86 4.94 -8.54
C GLU A 56 17.53 3.80 -7.77
N VAL A 57 16.88 2.66 -7.61
CA VAL A 57 17.48 1.48 -6.96
C VAL A 57 18.44 0.70 -7.88
N GLY A 58 18.57 1.12 -9.14
CA GLY A 58 19.57 0.61 -10.08
C GLY A 58 19.07 -0.44 -11.05
N LEU A 59 17.75 -0.63 -11.19
CA LEU A 59 17.19 -1.48 -12.24
C LEU A 59 17.32 -0.80 -13.61
N SER A 60 17.53 -1.59 -14.67
CA SER A 60 17.56 -1.07 -16.03
C SER A 60 16.18 -0.61 -16.50
N GLN A 61 16.14 0.34 -17.44
CA GLN A 61 14.88 0.81 -18.04
C GLN A 61 14.05 -0.34 -18.64
N GLU A 62 14.71 -1.34 -19.22
CA GLU A 62 14.04 -2.51 -19.80
C GLU A 62 13.33 -3.34 -18.72
N ILE A 63 14.03 -3.70 -17.64
CA ILE A 63 13.45 -4.42 -16.51
C ILE A 63 12.32 -3.61 -15.86
N VAL A 64 12.50 -2.31 -15.66
CA VAL A 64 11.47 -1.44 -15.07
C VAL A 64 10.21 -1.40 -15.94
N THR A 65 10.36 -1.33 -17.27
CA THR A 65 9.22 -1.37 -18.18
C THR A 65 8.47 -2.69 -18.09
N GLN A 66 9.19 -3.81 -18.01
CA GLN A 66 8.58 -5.13 -17.84
C GLN A 66 7.88 -5.26 -16.48
N ILE A 67 8.51 -4.81 -15.38
CA ILE A 67 7.87 -4.81 -14.05
C ILE A 67 6.54 -4.07 -14.10
N ILE A 68 6.48 -2.89 -14.70
CA ILE A 68 5.25 -2.08 -14.74
C ILE A 68 4.17 -2.75 -15.59
N SER A 69 4.55 -3.37 -16.72
CA SER A 69 3.59 -4.02 -17.63
C SER A 69 3.02 -5.33 -17.10
N GLU A 70 3.78 -6.05 -16.25
CA GLU A 70 3.38 -7.37 -15.73
C GLU A 70 2.67 -7.33 -14.37
N ARG A 71 2.49 -6.13 -13.80
CA ARG A 71 1.72 -5.96 -12.56
C ARG A 71 0.26 -6.36 -12.75
N PRO A 72 -0.37 -6.96 -11.73
CA PRO A 72 0.15 -7.24 -10.39
C PRO A 72 0.90 -8.58 -10.29
N PHE A 73 2.03 -8.58 -9.60
CA PHE A 73 2.70 -9.80 -9.20
C PHE A 73 1.94 -10.41 -8.01
N LEU A 74 1.22 -11.49 -8.26
CA LEU A 74 0.48 -12.21 -7.23
C LEU A 74 1.35 -13.26 -6.52
N ALA A 75 2.45 -13.67 -7.14
CA ALA A 75 3.45 -14.56 -6.61
C ALA A 75 4.85 -14.01 -6.90
N ILE A 76 5.82 -14.31 -6.03
CA ILE A 76 7.21 -13.82 -6.18
C ILE A 76 7.89 -14.41 -7.43
N GLU A 77 7.49 -15.61 -7.83
CA GLU A 77 8.03 -16.33 -8.99
C GLU A 77 7.85 -15.54 -10.28
N ALA A 78 6.69 -14.92 -10.48
CA ALA A 78 6.44 -14.08 -11.64
C ALA A 78 7.36 -12.84 -11.66
N PHE A 79 7.70 -12.29 -10.50
CA PHE A 79 8.66 -11.20 -10.40
C PHE A 79 10.09 -11.67 -10.71
N VAL A 80 10.47 -12.87 -10.24
CA VAL A 80 11.76 -13.50 -10.56
C VAL A 80 11.91 -13.70 -12.08
N GLU A 81 10.87 -14.17 -12.77
CA GLU A 81 10.87 -14.34 -14.23
C GLU A 81 11.15 -13.03 -14.96
N VAL A 82 10.54 -11.93 -14.53
CA VAL A 82 10.78 -10.59 -15.12
C VAL A 82 12.21 -10.11 -14.88
N LEU A 83 12.81 -10.42 -13.73
CA LEU A 83 14.20 -10.04 -13.42
C LEU A 83 15.21 -10.83 -14.26
N GLY A 84 14.90 -12.07 -14.61
CA GLY A 84 15.72 -12.95 -15.45
C GLY A 84 16.94 -13.55 -14.74
N ASP A 85 17.50 -14.61 -15.33
CA ASP A 85 18.55 -15.44 -14.73
C ASP A 85 19.90 -14.73 -14.50
N SER A 86 20.17 -13.65 -15.22
CA SER A 86 21.42 -12.90 -15.10
C SER A 86 21.44 -11.86 -13.99
N THR A 87 20.31 -11.68 -13.29
CA THR A 87 20.13 -10.66 -12.25
C THR A 87 20.62 -11.21 -10.90
N ASP A 88 21.38 -10.39 -10.17
CA ASP A 88 21.69 -10.65 -8.77
C ASP A 88 20.43 -10.43 -7.92
N LEU A 89 19.69 -11.53 -7.71
CA LEU A 89 18.40 -11.47 -6.99
C LEU A 89 18.57 -10.99 -5.55
N GLU A 90 19.64 -11.34 -4.86
CA GLU A 90 19.88 -10.90 -3.49
C GLU A 90 20.03 -9.38 -3.42
N ALA A 91 20.81 -8.80 -4.33
CA ALA A 91 21.00 -7.36 -4.41
C ALA A 91 19.71 -6.60 -4.78
N VAL A 92 18.87 -7.18 -5.67
CA VAL A 92 17.57 -6.61 -6.04
C VAL A 92 16.59 -6.74 -4.88
N PHE A 93 16.47 -7.91 -4.27
CA PHE A 93 15.50 -8.17 -3.20
C PHE A 93 15.80 -7.39 -1.91
N ALA A 94 17.03 -6.96 -1.71
CA ALA A 94 17.37 -6.00 -0.66
C ALA A 94 16.75 -4.61 -0.87
N LYS A 95 16.25 -4.30 -2.08
CA LYS A 95 15.73 -2.98 -2.46
C LYS A 95 14.30 -3.01 -2.96
N VAL A 96 13.91 -4.05 -3.69
CA VAL A 96 12.58 -4.21 -4.30
C VAL A 96 12.09 -5.65 -4.08
N PHE A 97 10.87 -5.82 -3.61
CA PHE A 97 10.33 -7.14 -3.32
C PHE A 97 8.81 -7.21 -3.55
N VAL A 98 8.30 -8.43 -3.74
CA VAL A 98 6.86 -8.73 -3.72
C VAL A 98 6.53 -9.34 -2.36
N PRO A 99 5.75 -8.68 -1.49
CA PRO A 99 5.45 -9.20 -0.16
C PRO A 99 4.81 -10.60 -0.21
N LEU A 100 5.28 -11.48 0.64
CA LEU A 100 4.87 -12.89 0.72
C LEU A 100 3.71 -13.07 1.72
N ASN A 101 2.73 -13.89 1.36
CA ASN A 101 1.73 -14.36 2.32
C ASN A 101 2.38 -15.34 3.29
N ILE A 102 2.61 -14.91 4.53
CA ILE A 102 3.34 -15.71 5.50
C ILE A 102 2.66 -17.06 5.79
N ASN A 103 1.35 -17.15 5.64
CA ASN A 103 0.59 -18.36 5.93
C ASN A 103 0.58 -19.38 4.78
N GLU A 104 0.81 -18.93 3.54
CA GLU A 104 0.73 -19.80 2.35
C GLU A 104 2.08 -20.05 1.68
N THR A 105 3.05 -19.15 1.90
CA THR A 105 4.38 -19.25 1.31
C THR A 105 5.12 -20.47 1.86
N ALA A 106 5.72 -21.28 0.98
CA ALA A 106 6.54 -22.42 1.37
C ALA A 106 7.85 -21.98 2.05
N GLU A 107 8.38 -22.83 2.94
CA GLU A 107 9.63 -22.57 3.68
C GLU A 107 10.78 -22.16 2.76
N GLU A 108 10.96 -22.87 1.64
CA GLU A 108 12.03 -22.59 0.67
C GLU A 108 11.92 -21.18 0.05
N THR A 109 10.70 -20.68 -0.18
CA THR A 109 10.49 -19.36 -0.78
C THR A 109 10.86 -18.23 0.19
N PHE A 110 10.77 -18.42 1.51
CA PHE A 110 11.24 -17.42 2.48
C PHE A 110 12.75 -17.15 2.39
N LYS A 111 13.53 -18.11 1.88
CA LYS A 111 14.97 -17.93 1.67
C LYS A 111 15.31 -16.91 0.57
N LEU A 112 14.33 -16.48 -0.22
CA LEU A 112 14.48 -15.35 -1.14
C LEU A 112 14.56 -14.00 -0.40
N ILE A 113 14.14 -13.95 0.85
CA ILE A 113 14.30 -12.74 1.68
C ILE A 113 15.76 -12.60 2.07
N PRO A 114 16.47 -11.51 1.71
CA PRO A 114 17.87 -11.33 2.03
C PRO A 114 18.17 -11.55 3.52
N GLY A 115 19.16 -12.37 3.82
CA GLY A 115 19.55 -12.73 5.19
C GLY A 115 18.68 -13.80 5.85
N VAL A 116 17.66 -14.33 5.19
CA VAL A 116 16.85 -15.45 5.70
C VAL A 116 17.47 -16.75 5.21
N GLY A 117 18.12 -17.47 6.12
CA GLY A 117 18.62 -18.84 5.89
C GLY A 117 17.64 -19.91 6.40
N ASP A 118 18.02 -21.19 6.26
CA ASP A 118 17.20 -22.35 6.63
C ASP A 118 16.57 -22.23 8.03
N ARG A 119 17.33 -21.80 9.01
CA ARG A 119 16.84 -21.67 10.39
C ARG A 119 15.70 -20.67 10.50
N MET A 120 15.84 -19.47 9.93
CA MET A 120 14.80 -18.43 10.04
C MET A 120 13.59 -18.77 9.18
N ALA A 121 13.80 -19.37 7.99
CA ALA A 121 12.71 -19.87 7.15
C ALA A 121 11.87 -20.93 7.89
N HIS A 122 12.54 -21.83 8.63
CA HIS A 122 11.88 -22.82 9.48
C HIS A 122 11.06 -22.18 10.60
N GLU A 123 11.58 -21.14 11.28
CA GLU A 123 10.83 -20.42 12.32
C GLU A 123 9.59 -19.75 11.75
N PHE A 124 9.63 -19.23 10.50
CA PHE A 124 8.43 -18.71 9.85
C PHE A 124 7.38 -19.79 9.60
N GLU A 125 7.80 -21.00 9.24
CA GLU A 125 6.91 -22.13 9.00
C GLU A 125 6.30 -22.67 10.30
N GLU A 126 7.10 -22.79 11.38
CA GLU A 126 6.69 -23.42 12.65
C GLU A 126 5.51 -22.71 13.31
N TYR A 127 5.45 -21.37 13.22
CA TYR A 127 4.42 -20.58 13.89
C TYR A 127 3.14 -20.36 13.08
N LYS A 128 3.02 -20.94 11.88
CA LYS A 128 1.79 -20.87 11.09
C LYS A 128 0.62 -21.59 11.77
N PRO A 129 -0.61 -21.06 11.67
CA PRO A 129 -0.97 -19.82 10.98
C PRO A 129 -0.77 -18.58 11.85
N TYR A 130 -0.20 -17.54 11.28
CA TYR A 130 -0.17 -16.22 11.89
C TYR A 130 -1.54 -15.55 11.76
N VAL A 131 -2.01 -14.93 12.83
CA VAL A 131 -3.31 -14.23 12.86
C VAL A 131 -3.19 -12.71 12.65
N ASN A 132 -2.01 -12.16 12.95
CA ASN A 132 -1.67 -10.74 12.73
C ASN A 132 -0.16 -10.52 12.87
N LEU A 133 0.31 -9.31 12.53
CA LEU A 133 1.72 -8.93 12.66
C LEU A 133 2.22 -8.91 14.11
N ASN A 134 1.37 -8.69 15.09
CA ASN A 134 1.79 -8.72 16.49
C ASN A 134 2.22 -10.13 16.92
N GLN A 135 1.56 -11.17 16.40
CA GLN A 135 2.03 -12.54 16.62
C GLN A 135 3.38 -12.76 15.94
N PHE A 136 3.57 -12.31 14.69
CA PHE A 136 4.85 -12.40 14.00
C PHE A 136 5.98 -11.74 14.82
N ARG A 137 5.78 -10.50 15.26
CA ARG A 137 6.74 -9.76 16.09
C ARG A 137 7.11 -10.52 17.35
N LYS A 138 6.11 -11.08 18.04
CA LYS A 138 6.30 -11.84 19.27
C LYS A 138 7.10 -13.12 19.04
N GLU A 139 6.75 -13.89 18.02
CA GLU A 139 7.35 -15.21 17.77
C GLU A 139 8.77 -15.07 17.19
N ILE A 140 8.94 -14.24 16.18
CA ILE A 140 10.23 -14.02 15.50
C ILE A 140 11.20 -13.19 16.36
N GLY A 141 10.68 -12.27 17.18
CA GLY A 141 11.49 -11.53 18.15
C GLY A 141 12.15 -12.37 19.25
N LYS A 142 11.85 -13.68 19.33
CA LYS A 142 12.60 -14.62 20.16
C LYS A 142 13.99 -14.94 19.60
N TYR A 143 14.20 -14.73 18.32
CA TYR A 143 15.39 -15.17 17.57
C TYR A 143 16.26 -14.01 17.08
N VAL A 144 15.67 -12.84 16.88
CA VAL A 144 16.33 -11.64 16.37
C VAL A 144 15.86 -10.40 17.14
N ASP A 145 16.59 -9.29 17.02
CA ASP A 145 16.24 -8.03 17.65
C ASP A 145 15.07 -7.31 16.94
N GLU A 146 14.53 -6.26 17.57
CA GLU A 146 13.40 -5.48 17.07
C GLU A 146 13.68 -4.84 15.69
N GLN A 147 14.93 -4.46 15.41
CA GLN A 147 15.30 -3.85 14.14
C GLN A 147 15.22 -4.88 13.01
N GLU A 148 15.69 -6.09 13.25
CA GLU A 148 15.60 -7.17 12.29
C GLU A 148 14.15 -7.66 12.11
N VAL A 149 13.34 -7.74 13.16
CA VAL A 149 11.90 -8.00 13.04
C VAL A 149 11.24 -6.97 12.14
N ALA A 150 11.49 -5.67 12.37
CA ALA A 150 10.93 -4.59 11.55
C ALA A 150 11.40 -4.65 10.09
N ARG A 151 12.63 -5.11 9.83
CA ARG A 151 13.12 -5.37 8.48
C ARG A 151 12.37 -6.53 7.81
N LEU A 152 12.24 -7.65 8.50
CA LEU A 152 11.57 -8.86 7.99
C LEU A 152 10.09 -8.62 7.69
N GLU A 153 9.41 -7.78 8.50
CA GLU A 153 8.00 -7.40 8.27
C GLU A 153 7.76 -6.76 6.90
N GLN A 154 8.74 -6.09 6.31
CA GLN A 154 8.58 -5.45 5.02
C GLN A 154 8.46 -6.46 3.86
N TYR A 155 8.88 -7.70 4.08
CA TYR A 155 8.87 -8.77 3.09
C TYR A 155 7.64 -9.66 3.12
N ILE A 156 6.82 -9.53 4.15
CA ILE A 156 5.67 -10.42 4.37
C ILE A 156 4.37 -9.62 4.59
N PHE A 157 3.27 -10.31 4.52
CA PHE A 157 1.99 -9.86 5.07
C PHE A 157 1.27 -11.02 5.74
N VAL A 158 0.42 -10.69 6.70
CA VAL A 158 -0.50 -11.63 7.32
C VAL A 158 -1.89 -11.37 6.74
N PRO A 159 -2.50 -12.33 6.02
CA PRO A 159 -3.85 -12.13 5.49
C PRO A 159 -4.87 -11.99 6.62
N VAL A 160 -5.88 -11.17 6.40
CA VAL A 160 -6.87 -10.84 7.42
C VAL A 160 -8.24 -11.47 7.12
N GLU A 161 -8.94 -11.90 8.16
CA GLU A 161 -10.34 -12.30 8.06
C GLU A 161 -11.22 -11.04 7.94
N LEU A 162 -11.91 -10.89 6.80
CA LEU A 162 -12.58 -9.65 6.41
C LEU A 162 -13.58 -9.13 7.45
N ASN A 163 -14.35 -10.01 8.08
CA ASN A 163 -15.45 -9.58 8.96
C ASN A 163 -15.00 -9.28 10.39
N THR A 164 -13.86 -9.82 10.83
CA THR A 164 -13.42 -9.75 12.23
C THR A 164 -12.11 -9.02 12.46
N ALA A 165 -11.30 -8.81 11.40
CA ALA A 165 -10.01 -8.12 11.51
C ALA A 165 -10.17 -6.73 12.10
N GLN A 166 -9.20 -6.33 12.93
CA GLN A 166 -9.12 -4.97 13.45
C GLN A 166 -8.71 -3.99 12.33
N GLU A 167 -9.13 -2.74 12.46
CA GLU A 167 -8.78 -1.68 11.50
C GLU A 167 -7.26 -1.57 11.28
N GLU A 168 -6.48 -1.69 12.35
CA GLU A 168 -5.03 -1.64 12.29
C GLU A 168 -4.43 -2.78 11.48
N ASP A 169 -4.96 -4.00 11.61
CA ASP A 169 -4.48 -5.16 10.84
C ASP A 169 -4.72 -4.97 9.34
N ILE A 170 -5.88 -4.41 8.97
CA ILE A 170 -6.20 -4.07 7.57
C ILE A 170 -5.27 -2.96 7.05
N LYS A 171 -5.05 -1.92 7.87
CA LYS A 171 -4.21 -0.78 7.51
C LYS A 171 -2.73 -1.17 7.31
N ASN A 172 -2.28 -2.21 7.99
CA ASN A 172 -0.92 -2.73 7.89
C ASN A 172 -0.70 -3.62 6.64
N LEU A 173 -1.74 -3.94 5.89
CA LEU A 173 -1.60 -4.67 4.63
C LEU A 173 -0.84 -3.83 3.59
N PRO A 174 0.03 -4.45 2.77
CA PRO A 174 0.87 -3.72 1.82
C PRO A 174 0.08 -2.84 0.85
N GLY A 175 0.27 -1.52 0.94
CA GLY A 175 -0.40 -0.53 0.09
C GLY A 175 -1.88 -0.30 0.39
N VAL A 176 -2.40 -0.83 1.50
CA VAL A 176 -3.75 -0.54 1.99
C VAL A 176 -3.67 0.69 2.89
N GLY A 177 -3.95 1.87 2.33
CA GLY A 177 -3.99 3.11 3.09
C GLY A 177 -5.33 3.32 3.80
N SER A 178 -5.44 4.38 4.60
CA SER A 178 -6.63 4.66 5.42
C SER A 178 -7.95 4.72 4.62
N LYS A 179 -7.92 5.21 3.37
CA LYS A 179 -9.10 5.25 2.51
C LYS A 179 -9.59 3.83 2.20
N MET A 180 -8.71 2.94 1.73
CA MET A 180 -9.10 1.57 1.41
C MET A 180 -9.46 0.76 2.66
N THR A 181 -8.80 1.01 3.79
CA THR A 181 -9.19 0.43 5.09
C THR A 181 -10.64 0.79 5.43
N HIS A 182 -11.03 2.05 5.24
CA HIS A 182 -12.42 2.50 5.45
C HIS A 182 -13.40 1.72 4.57
N GLU A 183 -13.10 1.59 3.27
CA GLU A 183 -13.97 0.85 2.35
C GLU A 183 -14.10 -0.63 2.73
N PHE A 184 -13.02 -1.27 3.21
CA PHE A 184 -13.10 -2.66 3.69
C PHE A 184 -14.03 -2.79 4.91
N LEU A 185 -14.04 -1.80 5.78
CA LEU A 185 -14.87 -1.81 7.01
C LEU A 185 -16.33 -1.46 6.71
N GLU A 186 -16.57 -0.54 5.77
CA GLU A 186 -17.91 -0.02 5.47
C GLU A 186 -18.87 -1.09 4.96
N TYR A 187 -18.37 -2.03 4.16
CA TYR A 187 -19.19 -3.08 3.54
C TYR A 187 -19.37 -4.35 4.38
N ARG A 188 -18.89 -4.35 5.63
CA ARG A 188 -19.11 -5.48 6.56
C ARG A 188 -20.59 -5.57 6.97
N PRO A 189 -21.10 -6.82 7.13
CA PRO A 189 -20.43 -8.10 6.91
C PRO A 189 -20.40 -8.53 5.43
N TYR A 190 -19.28 -9.08 5.00
CA TYR A 190 -19.17 -9.73 3.70
C TYR A 190 -19.71 -11.16 3.76
N GLU A 191 -20.55 -11.52 2.82
CA GLU A 191 -21.11 -12.88 2.71
C GLU A 191 -20.17 -13.83 1.94
N ASN A 192 -19.41 -13.29 0.99
CA ASN A 192 -18.51 -14.06 0.14
C ASN A 192 -17.50 -13.12 -0.58
N MET A 193 -16.47 -13.72 -1.18
CA MET A 193 -15.46 -12.97 -1.94
C MET A 193 -16.00 -12.28 -3.20
N ALA A 194 -17.11 -12.78 -3.77
CA ALA A 194 -17.75 -12.10 -4.92
C ALA A 194 -18.34 -10.74 -4.50
N GLN A 195 -18.89 -10.64 -3.29
CA GLN A 195 -19.33 -9.36 -2.74
C GLN A 195 -18.13 -8.42 -2.50
N PHE A 196 -17.06 -8.91 -1.89
CA PHE A 196 -15.84 -8.12 -1.72
C PHE A 196 -15.36 -7.55 -3.06
N ASN A 197 -15.23 -8.40 -4.08
CA ASN A 197 -14.78 -7.99 -5.40
C ASN A 197 -15.72 -6.95 -6.04
N LYS A 198 -17.03 -7.10 -5.87
CA LYS A 198 -18.03 -6.16 -6.37
C LYS A 198 -17.94 -4.80 -5.69
N GLU A 199 -17.83 -4.79 -4.35
CA GLU A 199 -17.86 -3.54 -3.60
C GLU A 199 -16.52 -2.78 -3.71
N ILE A 200 -15.41 -3.47 -3.54
CA ILE A 200 -14.06 -2.86 -3.61
C ILE A 200 -13.67 -2.52 -5.06
N GLY A 201 -14.10 -3.32 -6.04
CA GLY A 201 -13.89 -3.01 -7.46
C GLY A 201 -14.52 -1.70 -7.95
N LYS A 202 -15.36 -1.04 -7.14
CA LYS A 202 -15.85 0.32 -7.45
C LYS A 202 -14.77 1.41 -7.30
N TYR A 203 -13.71 1.12 -6.56
CA TYR A 203 -12.68 2.08 -6.15
C TYR A 203 -11.33 1.86 -6.82
N VAL A 204 -11.12 0.67 -7.38
CA VAL A 204 -9.85 0.22 -7.96
C VAL A 204 -10.08 -0.49 -9.28
N ASP A 205 -9.04 -0.61 -10.10
CA ASP A 205 -9.07 -1.42 -11.31
C ASP A 205 -8.94 -2.93 -10.99
N GLU A 206 -9.05 -3.76 -12.02
CA GLU A 206 -9.01 -5.23 -11.88
C GLU A 206 -7.65 -5.73 -11.36
N ALA A 207 -6.56 -5.10 -11.77
CA ALA A 207 -5.22 -5.44 -11.34
C ALA A 207 -5.05 -5.19 -9.83
N GLU A 208 -5.44 -4.01 -9.37
CA GLU A 208 -5.38 -3.65 -7.96
C GLU A 208 -6.36 -4.48 -7.13
N LEU A 209 -7.57 -4.75 -7.63
CA LEU A 209 -8.53 -5.64 -6.97
C LEU A 209 -7.96 -7.04 -6.77
N SER A 210 -7.30 -7.60 -7.78
CA SER A 210 -6.64 -8.91 -7.69
C SER A 210 -5.52 -8.91 -6.64
N ARG A 211 -4.76 -7.82 -6.55
CA ARG A 211 -3.73 -7.63 -5.53
C ARG A 211 -4.33 -7.57 -4.12
N LEU A 212 -5.40 -6.80 -3.93
CA LEU A 212 -6.08 -6.65 -2.64
C LEU A 212 -6.75 -7.94 -2.17
N ALA A 213 -7.32 -8.72 -3.09
CA ALA A 213 -7.97 -9.99 -2.77
C ALA A 213 -7.02 -11.03 -2.14
N ARG A 214 -5.70 -10.95 -2.39
CA ARG A 214 -4.70 -11.80 -1.74
C ARG A 214 -4.56 -11.57 -0.23
N PHE A 215 -4.95 -10.39 0.22
CA PHE A 215 -4.73 -9.97 1.61
C PHE A 215 -5.86 -10.36 2.54
N VAL A 216 -6.93 -10.92 2.01
CA VAL A 216 -8.16 -11.13 2.74
C VAL A 216 -8.74 -12.53 2.53
N TYR A 217 -9.47 -13.00 3.54
CA TYR A 217 -10.24 -14.23 3.45
C TYR A 217 -11.53 -14.14 4.25
N LEU A 218 -12.43 -15.11 4.05
CA LEU A 218 -13.67 -15.30 4.81
C LEU A 218 -13.68 -16.70 5.40
N LYS A 219 -14.14 -16.82 6.63
CA LYS A 219 -14.37 -18.10 7.34
C LYS A 219 -15.80 -18.59 7.16
#